data_f52778d7adbaad1271c07d61014c15f6
#
_entry.id   f52778d7adbaad1271c07d61014c15f6
#
_cell.length_a   1.000
_cell.length_b   1.000
_cell.length_c   1.000
_cell.angle_alpha   90.00
_cell.angle_beta   90.00
_cell.angle_gamma   90.00
#
_symmetry.space_group_name_H-M   'P 1'
#
loop_
_entity.id
_entity.type
_entity.pdbx_description
1 polymer ?
#
loop_
_entity_poly.entity_id
_entity_poly.type
_entity_poly.pdbx_seq_one_letter_code
_entity_poly.pdbx_strand_id
1 'polypeptide(L)'
;FGIFPRMELLPFGNLPPFKARKFVPPDLALDNWAAIEPLFEQLEDRITACESVSDLEAWVLEVSELSAILDEEGSRRYIAMTCHTSNEDAKNGYLDFVENIEPGMKARFFRLSNLFVDHPKRGDLPKERYEVLDRDWSSDVELFREENIPLETEETKLGQQYQEMMGALTVEFQG
;
A
#
# COMPACT_ATOMS: atom_id res chain seq x y z
N PHE A 1 -31.84 11.42 17.78
CA PHE A 1 -30.38 11.39 17.98
C PHE A 1 -30.09 10.14 18.82
N GLY A 2 -29.85 8.99 18.17
CA GLY A 2 -29.49 7.76 18.82
C GLY A 2 -28.00 7.76 19.12
N ILE A 3 -27.66 7.72 20.39
CA ILE A 3 -26.31 7.49 20.89
C ILE A 3 -26.01 6.02 20.57
N PHE A 4 -25.21 5.76 19.55
CA PHE A 4 -24.65 4.42 19.36
C PHE A 4 -23.78 4.12 20.60
N PRO A 5 -23.98 2.98 21.27
CA PRO A 5 -23.13 2.60 22.38
C PRO A 5 -21.69 2.52 21.86
N ARG A 6 -20.79 3.16 22.62
CA ARG A 6 -19.34 3.06 22.38
C ARG A 6 -19.01 1.58 22.31
N MET A 7 -18.66 1.08 21.13
CA MET A 7 -18.23 -0.29 20.96
C MET A 7 -16.96 -0.45 21.79
N GLU A 8 -17.06 -1.13 22.92
CA GLU A 8 -15.88 -1.53 23.67
C GLU A 8 -15.07 -2.44 22.73
N LEU A 9 -13.90 -1.98 22.36
CA LEU A 9 -12.94 -2.79 21.62
C LEU A 9 -12.66 -4.02 22.46
N LEU A 10 -13.11 -5.17 22.00
CA LEU A 10 -12.76 -6.45 22.62
C LEU A 10 -11.25 -6.53 22.76
N PRO A 11 -10.70 -6.91 23.90
CA PRO A 11 -9.25 -7.07 24.05
C PRO A 11 -8.79 -8.17 23.09
N PHE A 12 -8.10 -7.78 22.03
CA PHE A 12 -7.48 -8.70 21.07
C PHE A 12 -6.22 -9.35 21.68
N GLY A 13 -6.35 -10.04 22.78
CA GLY A 13 -5.27 -10.81 23.38
C GLY A 13 -3.95 -10.03 23.57
N ASN A 14 -2.84 -10.74 23.74
CA ASN A 14 -1.50 -10.16 23.79
C ASN A 14 -0.95 -9.94 22.38
N LEU A 15 -1.42 -8.91 21.71
CA LEU A 15 -0.77 -8.49 20.46
C LEU A 15 0.64 -7.98 20.77
N PRO A 16 1.64 -8.34 19.96
CA PRO A 16 2.98 -7.81 20.15
C PRO A 16 2.93 -6.27 20.04
N PRO A 17 3.70 -5.54 20.87
CA PRO A 17 3.72 -4.09 20.80
C PRO A 17 4.16 -3.64 19.41
N PHE A 18 3.50 -2.61 18.88
CA PHE A 18 3.89 -1.99 17.62
C PHE A 18 5.35 -1.51 17.70
N LYS A 19 6.18 -1.99 16.80
CA LYS A 19 7.57 -1.54 16.72
C LYS A 19 7.61 -0.14 16.09
N ALA A 20 8.34 0.78 16.71
CA ALA A 20 8.57 2.08 16.12
C ALA A 20 9.16 1.95 14.71
N ARG A 21 8.72 2.81 13.80
CA ARG A 21 9.28 2.95 12.45
C ARG A 21 10.79 3.17 12.55
N LYS A 22 11.54 2.53 11.66
CA LYS A 22 13.00 2.61 11.62
C LYS A 22 13.51 3.28 10.36
N PHE A 23 12.81 3.07 9.26
CA PHE A 23 13.19 3.52 7.93
C PHE A 23 12.38 4.75 7.50
N VAL A 24 11.05 4.68 7.63
CA VAL A 24 10.19 5.76 7.17
C VAL A 24 10.07 6.86 8.23
N PRO A 25 10.37 8.13 7.89
CA PRO A 25 10.21 9.25 8.80
C PRO A 25 8.76 9.34 9.34
N PRO A 26 8.58 9.65 10.65
CA PRO A 26 7.24 9.72 11.23
C PRO A 26 6.38 10.87 10.70
N ASP A 27 7.01 11.89 10.13
CA ASP A 27 6.43 13.10 9.56
C ASP A 27 6.43 13.13 8.03
N LEU A 28 6.60 11.97 7.38
CA LEU A 28 6.56 11.85 5.93
C LEU A 28 5.22 12.35 5.38
N ALA A 29 5.26 13.27 4.42
CA ALA A 29 4.09 13.73 3.69
C ALA A 29 3.66 12.65 2.68
N LEU A 30 2.50 11.99 2.93
CA LEU A 30 1.99 10.87 2.15
C LEU A 30 1.04 11.31 1.01
N ASP A 31 0.85 12.61 0.85
CA ASP A 31 0.10 13.26 -0.22
C ASP A 31 0.99 13.87 -1.31
N ASN A 32 2.29 13.65 -1.21
CA ASN A 32 3.28 14.23 -2.12
C ASN A 32 4.28 13.19 -2.61
N TRP A 33 4.17 12.79 -3.87
CA TRP A 33 5.08 11.82 -4.47
C TRP A 33 6.55 12.21 -4.35
N ALA A 34 6.88 13.51 -4.51
CA ALA A 34 8.25 13.99 -4.40
C ALA A 34 8.85 13.82 -2.98
N ALA A 35 8.02 13.67 -1.95
CA ALA A 35 8.48 13.33 -0.61
C ALA A 35 8.67 11.82 -0.40
N ILE A 36 7.90 11.01 -1.13
CA ILE A 36 7.89 9.55 -1.03
C ILE A 36 9.00 8.92 -1.90
N GLU A 37 9.15 9.39 -3.13
CA GLU A 37 10.07 8.83 -4.12
C GLU A 37 11.52 8.65 -3.64
N PRO A 38 12.12 9.59 -2.87
CA PRO A 38 13.48 9.44 -2.37
C PRO A 38 13.67 8.23 -1.44
N LEU A 39 12.61 7.72 -0.80
CA LEU A 39 12.71 6.51 0.03
C LEU A 39 12.85 5.26 -0.84
N PHE A 40 12.18 5.22 -1.99
CA PHE A 40 12.38 4.15 -2.96
C PHE A 40 13.80 4.17 -3.52
N GLU A 41 14.32 5.35 -3.87
CA GLU A 41 15.70 5.50 -4.35
C GLU A 41 16.72 5.02 -3.31
N GLN A 42 16.52 5.35 -2.03
CA GLN A 42 17.35 4.84 -0.95
C GLN A 42 17.31 3.31 -0.85
N LEU A 43 16.14 2.68 -1.03
CA LEU A 43 16.02 1.22 -1.03
C LEU A 43 16.70 0.58 -2.25
N GLU A 44 16.57 1.18 -3.43
CA GLU A 44 17.24 0.75 -4.65
C GLU A 44 18.76 0.79 -4.50
N ASP A 45 19.30 1.84 -3.91
CA ASP A 45 20.73 1.96 -3.64
C ASP A 45 21.21 0.98 -2.57
N ARG A 46 20.44 0.79 -1.51
CA ARG A 46 20.83 -0.05 -0.36
C ARG A 46 20.89 -1.52 -0.67
N ILE A 47 20.03 -2.05 -1.54
CA ILE A 47 20.07 -3.47 -1.91
C ILE A 47 21.41 -3.83 -2.57
N THR A 48 22.01 -2.91 -3.32
CA THR A 48 23.30 -3.13 -3.97
C THR A 48 24.45 -3.26 -2.99
N ALA A 49 24.29 -2.76 -1.77
CA ALA A 49 25.26 -2.84 -0.69
C ALA A 49 25.02 -4.04 0.26
N CYS A 50 23.99 -4.85 0.04
CA CYS A 50 23.72 -6.03 0.86
C CYS A 50 24.72 -7.14 0.53
N GLU A 51 25.65 -7.40 1.43
CA GLU A 51 26.69 -8.44 1.26
C GLU A 51 26.33 -9.75 1.98
N SER A 52 25.45 -9.69 2.98
CA SER A 52 25.04 -10.83 3.79
C SER A 52 23.53 -11.09 3.73
N VAL A 53 23.10 -12.27 4.17
CA VAL A 53 21.68 -12.62 4.34
C VAL A 53 21.02 -11.67 5.34
N SER A 54 21.72 -11.30 6.42
CA SER A 54 21.19 -10.38 7.43
C SER A 54 20.95 -8.98 6.88
N ASP A 55 21.80 -8.50 5.96
CA ASP A 55 21.59 -7.20 5.29
C ASP A 55 20.35 -7.25 4.40
N LEU A 56 20.19 -8.35 3.65
CA LEU A 56 19.02 -8.54 2.80
C LEU A 56 17.73 -8.67 3.62
N GLU A 57 17.77 -9.36 4.77
CA GLU A 57 16.63 -9.42 5.69
C GLU A 57 16.27 -8.03 6.24
N ALA A 58 17.27 -7.23 6.62
CA ALA A 58 17.04 -5.86 7.08
C ALA A 58 16.42 -4.98 5.99
N TRP A 59 16.92 -5.11 4.76
CA TRP A 59 16.37 -4.42 3.59
C TRP A 59 14.90 -4.81 3.32
N VAL A 60 14.55 -6.11 3.35
CA VAL A 60 13.16 -6.58 3.18
C VAL A 60 12.25 -5.98 4.24
N LEU A 61 12.71 -5.84 5.48
CA LEU A 61 11.92 -5.21 6.55
C LEU A 61 11.68 -3.73 6.31
N GLU A 62 12.63 -3.01 5.71
CA GLU A 62 12.48 -1.60 5.35
C GLU A 62 11.51 -1.41 4.18
N VAL A 63 11.59 -2.26 3.15
CA VAL A 63 10.60 -2.30 2.07
C VAL A 63 9.21 -2.57 2.64
N SER A 64 9.08 -3.55 3.53
CA SER A 64 7.81 -3.88 4.18
C SER A 64 7.26 -2.73 5.02
N GLU A 65 8.14 -1.97 5.69
CA GLU A 65 7.73 -0.80 6.47
C GLU A 65 7.16 0.29 5.57
N LEU A 66 7.83 0.60 4.45
CA LEU A 66 7.35 1.58 3.48
C LEU A 66 6.03 1.15 2.85
N SER A 67 5.92 -0.11 2.40
CA SER A 67 4.68 -0.66 1.84
C SER A 67 3.52 -0.52 2.82
N ALA A 68 3.70 -0.98 4.06
CA ALA A 68 2.63 -0.94 5.07
C ALA A 68 2.12 0.48 5.35
N ILE A 69 2.99 1.48 5.30
CA ILE A 69 2.63 2.88 5.55
C ILE A 69 1.84 3.45 4.37
N LEU A 70 2.27 3.16 3.15
CA LEU A 70 1.58 3.62 1.94
C LEU A 70 0.22 2.93 1.77
N ASP A 71 0.15 1.63 2.05
CA ASP A 71 -1.09 0.84 2.02
C ASP A 71 -2.08 1.32 3.10
N GLU A 72 -1.58 1.66 4.31
CA GLU A 72 -2.41 2.25 5.37
C GLU A 72 -3.00 3.58 4.92
N GLU A 73 -2.22 4.45 4.29
CA GLU A 73 -2.70 5.75 3.83
C GLU A 73 -3.76 5.61 2.73
N GLY A 74 -3.53 4.77 1.72
CA GLY A 74 -4.52 4.47 0.68
C GLY A 74 -5.82 3.92 1.28
N SER A 75 -5.70 2.99 2.22
CA SER A 75 -6.85 2.42 2.94
C SER A 75 -7.61 3.45 3.76
N ARG A 76 -6.92 4.35 4.46
CA ARG A 76 -7.55 5.44 5.24
C ARG A 76 -8.34 6.39 4.34
N ARG A 77 -7.80 6.76 3.19
CA ARG A 77 -8.47 7.62 2.21
C ARG A 77 -9.70 6.94 1.62
N TYR A 78 -9.57 5.67 1.25
CA TYR A 78 -10.70 4.86 0.78
C TYR A 78 -11.83 4.77 1.82
N ILE A 79 -11.49 4.47 3.08
CA ILE A 79 -12.47 4.40 4.18
C ILE A 79 -13.13 5.76 4.41
N ALA A 80 -12.37 6.85 4.43
CA ALA A 80 -12.92 8.19 4.61
C ALA A 80 -13.95 8.53 3.52
N MET A 81 -13.63 8.21 2.26
CA MET A 81 -14.53 8.41 1.13
C MET A 81 -15.80 7.55 1.24
N THR A 82 -15.66 6.26 1.55
CA THR A 82 -16.81 5.34 1.59
C THR A 82 -17.71 5.54 2.81
N CYS A 83 -17.15 5.98 3.94
CA CYS A 83 -17.93 6.29 5.15
C CYS A 83 -18.63 7.66 5.10
N HIS A 84 -18.15 8.56 4.26
CA HIS A 84 -18.65 9.92 4.13
C HIS A 84 -18.95 10.26 2.67
N THR A 85 -19.90 9.53 2.07
CA THR A 85 -20.21 9.58 0.62
C THR A 85 -20.65 10.95 0.10
N SER A 86 -21.05 11.87 0.97
CA SER A 86 -21.37 13.26 0.62
C SER A 86 -20.18 14.23 0.80
N ASN A 87 -19.02 13.74 1.23
CA ASN A 87 -17.84 14.55 1.46
C ASN A 87 -16.94 14.55 0.22
N GLU A 88 -17.05 15.63 -0.58
CA GLU A 88 -16.25 15.79 -1.79
C GLU A 88 -14.74 15.89 -1.50
N ASP A 89 -14.33 16.44 -0.36
CA ASP A 89 -12.90 16.52 -0.01
C ASP A 89 -12.32 15.11 0.25
N ALA A 90 -13.07 14.23 0.91
CA ALA A 90 -12.64 12.84 1.13
C ALA A 90 -12.54 12.08 -0.19
N LYS A 91 -13.51 12.27 -1.10
CA LYS A 91 -13.48 11.69 -2.45
C LYS A 91 -12.29 12.18 -3.25
N ASN A 92 -12.10 13.49 -3.32
CA ASN A 92 -10.99 14.07 -4.06
C ASN A 92 -9.64 13.64 -3.49
N GLY A 93 -9.52 13.54 -2.16
CA GLY A 93 -8.31 13.06 -1.51
C GLY A 93 -7.97 11.61 -1.86
N TYR A 94 -8.97 10.72 -1.99
CA TYR A 94 -8.75 9.35 -2.46
C TYR A 94 -8.36 9.31 -3.93
N LEU A 95 -9.08 10.01 -4.80
CA LEU A 95 -8.79 10.04 -6.24
C LEU A 95 -7.41 10.64 -6.54
N ASP A 96 -7.01 11.69 -5.80
CA ASP A 96 -5.68 12.26 -5.91
C ASP A 96 -4.58 11.23 -5.58
N PHE A 97 -4.77 10.42 -4.55
CA PHE A 97 -3.85 9.35 -4.20
C PHE A 97 -3.75 8.29 -5.32
N VAL A 98 -4.90 7.86 -5.86
CA VAL A 98 -4.97 6.88 -6.96
C VAL A 98 -4.32 7.42 -8.25
N GLU A 99 -4.46 8.69 -8.53
CA GLU A 99 -3.93 9.30 -9.76
C GLU A 99 -2.45 9.71 -9.66
N ASN A 100 -2.02 10.18 -8.50
CA ASN A 100 -0.72 10.85 -8.36
C ASN A 100 0.30 10.08 -7.49
N ILE A 101 -0.14 9.13 -6.66
CA ILE A 101 0.74 8.36 -5.76
C ILE A 101 0.83 6.90 -6.19
N GLU A 102 -0.30 6.19 -6.32
CA GLU A 102 -0.30 4.76 -6.65
C GLU A 102 0.49 4.38 -7.92
N PRO A 103 0.43 5.13 -9.03
CA PRO A 103 1.18 4.78 -10.22
C PRO A 103 2.70 4.74 -9.98
N GLY A 104 3.21 5.72 -9.24
CA GLY A 104 4.61 5.76 -8.83
C GLY A 104 4.97 4.61 -7.90
N MET A 105 4.09 4.30 -6.91
CA MET A 105 4.27 3.16 -6.01
C MET A 105 4.40 1.85 -6.80
N LYS A 106 3.46 1.56 -7.70
CA LYS A 106 3.44 0.33 -8.50
C LYS A 106 4.74 0.15 -9.29
N ALA A 107 5.18 1.20 -9.99
CA ALA A 107 6.41 1.17 -10.76
C ALA A 107 7.65 0.93 -9.88
N ARG A 108 7.73 1.61 -8.74
CA ARG A 108 8.88 1.50 -7.83
C ARG A 108 8.90 0.17 -7.07
N PHE A 109 7.76 -0.34 -6.58
CA PHE A 109 7.72 -1.65 -5.94
C PHE A 109 8.08 -2.77 -6.92
N PHE A 110 7.60 -2.72 -8.16
CA PHE A 110 8.05 -3.64 -9.19
C PHE A 110 9.57 -3.62 -9.36
N ARG A 111 10.18 -2.44 -9.37
CA ARG A 111 11.64 -2.31 -9.47
C ARG A 111 12.36 -2.91 -8.27
N LEU A 112 11.87 -2.68 -7.04
CA LEU A 112 12.42 -3.32 -5.85
C LEU A 112 12.28 -4.84 -5.88
N SER A 113 11.14 -5.35 -6.35
CA SER A 113 10.93 -6.80 -6.53
C SER A 113 11.91 -7.40 -7.53
N ASN A 114 12.19 -6.73 -8.65
CA ASN A 114 13.22 -7.18 -9.60
C ASN A 114 14.61 -7.23 -8.95
N LEU A 115 15.01 -6.19 -8.24
CA LEU A 115 16.30 -6.14 -7.56
C LEU A 115 16.45 -7.25 -6.52
N PHE A 116 15.37 -7.58 -5.83
CA PHE A 116 15.34 -8.69 -4.88
C PHE A 116 15.44 -10.04 -5.58
N VAL A 117 14.66 -10.24 -6.65
CA VAL A 117 14.66 -11.51 -7.42
C VAL A 117 16.03 -11.80 -8.02
N ASP A 118 16.74 -10.79 -8.46
CA ASP A 118 18.08 -10.90 -9.03
C ASP A 118 19.20 -10.95 -7.97
N HIS A 119 18.88 -10.76 -6.69
CA HIS A 119 19.89 -10.65 -5.65
C HIS A 119 20.56 -12.00 -5.34
N PRO A 120 21.92 -12.08 -5.32
CA PRO A 120 22.66 -13.34 -5.18
C PRO A 120 22.42 -14.05 -3.83
N LYS A 121 22.05 -13.31 -2.78
CA LYS A 121 21.76 -13.85 -1.44
C LYS A 121 20.31 -14.27 -1.24
N ARG A 122 19.42 -14.08 -2.22
CA ARG A 122 18.01 -14.45 -2.14
C ARG A 122 17.82 -15.93 -1.78
N GLY A 123 18.57 -16.83 -2.44
CA GLY A 123 18.48 -18.26 -2.21
C GLY A 123 18.96 -18.73 -0.82
N ASP A 124 19.69 -17.88 -0.10
CA ASP A 124 20.21 -18.16 1.22
C ASP A 124 19.25 -17.71 2.35
N LEU A 125 18.14 -17.03 2.02
CA LEU A 125 17.13 -16.62 2.98
C LEU A 125 16.42 -17.81 3.64
N PRO A 126 16.08 -17.76 4.95
CA PRO A 126 15.35 -18.82 5.64
C PRO A 126 13.98 -19.09 4.99
N LYS A 127 13.82 -20.26 4.37
CA LYS A 127 12.61 -20.63 3.62
C LYS A 127 11.34 -20.54 4.46
N GLU A 128 11.38 -21.03 5.70
CA GLU A 128 10.21 -20.99 6.61
C GLU A 128 9.62 -19.58 6.78
N ARG A 129 10.45 -18.56 6.63
CA ARG A 129 10.06 -17.16 6.83
C ARG A 129 9.78 -16.42 5.53
N TYR A 130 10.52 -16.72 4.46
CA TYR A 130 10.54 -15.90 3.26
C TYR A 130 9.99 -16.59 2.00
N GLU A 131 9.61 -17.89 2.06
CA GLU A 131 9.11 -18.63 0.89
C GLU A 131 7.88 -17.99 0.24
N VAL A 132 6.95 -17.46 1.04
CA VAL A 132 5.74 -16.80 0.53
C VAL A 132 6.11 -15.49 -0.16
N LEU A 133 6.89 -14.63 0.51
CA LEU A 133 7.36 -13.37 -0.04
C LEU A 133 8.15 -13.58 -1.33
N ASP A 134 9.06 -14.54 -1.33
CA ASP A 134 9.90 -14.88 -2.49
C ASP A 134 9.06 -15.32 -3.71
N ARG A 135 8.05 -16.16 -3.47
CA ARG A 135 7.12 -16.60 -4.51
C ARG A 135 6.29 -15.43 -5.02
N ASP A 136 5.73 -14.63 -4.12
CA ASP A 136 4.82 -13.55 -4.48
C ASP A 136 5.57 -12.47 -5.28
N TRP A 137 6.75 -12.04 -4.82
CA TRP A 137 7.55 -11.06 -5.56
C TRP A 137 8.07 -11.61 -6.90
N SER A 138 8.35 -12.92 -6.99
CA SER A 138 8.70 -13.55 -8.28
C SER A 138 7.51 -13.53 -9.24
N SER A 139 6.31 -13.80 -8.75
CA SER A 139 5.09 -13.74 -9.56
C SER A 139 4.80 -12.30 -10.02
N ASP A 140 4.99 -11.32 -9.13
CA ASP A 140 4.83 -9.90 -9.47
C ASP A 140 5.77 -9.50 -10.62
N VAL A 141 7.03 -9.92 -10.55
CA VAL A 141 8.02 -9.65 -11.62
C VAL A 141 7.61 -10.29 -12.96
N GLU A 142 7.06 -11.50 -12.94
CA GLU A 142 6.62 -12.18 -14.16
C GLU A 142 5.35 -11.55 -14.77
N LEU A 143 4.45 -11.09 -13.94
CA LEU A 143 3.11 -10.64 -14.36
C LEU A 143 3.02 -9.13 -14.63
N PHE A 144 3.86 -8.33 -14.00
CA PHE A 144 3.79 -6.87 -14.12
C PHE A 144 4.02 -6.40 -15.56
N ARG A 145 3.20 -5.43 -15.96
CA ARG A 145 3.31 -4.71 -17.22
C ARG A 145 3.07 -3.23 -16.94
N GLU A 146 4.08 -2.41 -17.20
CA GLU A 146 4.01 -0.96 -16.95
C GLU A 146 2.85 -0.30 -17.70
N GLU A 147 2.52 -0.83 -18.88
CA GLU A 147 1.41 -0.36 -19.70
C GLU A 147 0.04 -0.55 -19.03
N ASN A 148 -0.06 -1.42 -18.01
CA ASN A 148 -1.30 -1.63 -17.28
C ASN A 148 -1.55 -0.55 -16.22
N ILE A 149 -0.53 0.14 -15.73
CA ILE A 149 -0.66 1.16 -14.67
C ILE A 149 -1.75 2.20 -14.99
N PRO A 150 -1.73 2.87 -16.16
CA PRO A 150 -2.79 3.82 -16.50
C PRO A 150 -4.17 3.17 -16.65
N LEU A 151 -4.23 1.91 -17.11
CA LEU A 151 -5.48 1.18 -17.25
C LEU A 151 -6.10 0.84 -15.89
N GLU A 152 -5.29 0.40 -14.93
CA GLU A 152 -5.71 0.11 -13.56
C GLU A 152 -6.19 1.39 -12.84
N THR A 153 -5.53 2.52 -13.09
CA THR A 153 -5.97 3.82 -12.56
C THR A 153 -7.36 4.19 -13.11
N GLU A 154 -7.58 4.05 -14.42
CA GLU A 154 -8.88 4.30 -15.03
C GLU A 154 -9.96 3.31 -14.56
N GLU A 155 -9.63 2.03 -14.41
CA GLU A 155 -10.53 1.02 -13.85
C GLU A 155 -10.98 1.39 -12.44
N THR A 156 -10.06 1.81 -11.56
CA THR A 156 -10.37 2.28 -10.21
C THR A 156 -11.33 3.46 -10.22
N LYS A 157 -11.10 4.44 -11.10
CA LYS A 157 -11.97 5.62 -11.26
C LYS A 157 -13.37 5.24 -11.75
N LEU A 158 -13.45 4.36 -12.74
CA LEU A 158 -14.74 3.85 -13.25
C LEU A 158 -15.48 3.04 -12.19
N GLY A 159 -14.77 2.20 -11.43
CA GLY A 159 -15.30 1.47 -10.31
C GLY A 159 -15.91 2.39 -9.25
N GLN A 160 -15.22 3.50 -8.94
CA GLN A 160 -15.72 4.51 -8.02
C GLN A 160 -17.00 5.19 -8.53
N GLN A 161 -17.05 5.58 -9.80
CA GLN A 161 -18.26 6.14 -10.42
C GLN A 161 -19.43 5.17 -10.38
N TYR A 162 -19.16 3.89 -10.64
CA TYR A 162 -20.19 2.85 -10.53
C TYR A 162 -20.74 2.72 -9.10
N GLN A 163 -19.86 2.72 -8.09
CA GLN A 163 -20.27 2.65 -6.69
C GLN A 163 -21.12 3.86 -6.29
N GLU A 164 -20.78 5.06 -6.77
CA GLU A 164 -21.58 6.27 -6.55
C GLU A 164 -22.98 6.15 -7.15
N MET A 165 -23.08 5.70 -8.41
CA MET A 165 -24.37 5.49 -9.06
C MET A 165 -25.22 4.47 -8.30
N MET A 166 -24.63 3.35 -7.89
CA MET A 166 -25.33 2.31 -7.12
C MET A 166 -25.76 2.80 -5.75
N GLY A 167 -24.92 3.58 -5.06
CA GLY A 167 -25.25 4.17 -3.76
C GLY A 167 -26.34 5.24 -3.82
N ALA A 168 -26.51 5.91 -4.96
CA ALA A 168 -27.52 6.94 -5.17
C ALA A 168 -28.89 6.37 -5.58
N LEU A 169 -28.98 5.05 -5.87
CA LEU A 169 -30.25 4.41 -6.24
C LEU A 169 -31.24 4.46 -5.07
N THR A 170 -32.40 5.03 -5.32
CA THR A 170 -33.51 5.07 -4.38
C THR A 170 -34.71 4.35 -4.96
N VAL A 171 -35.42 3.60 -4.12
CA VAL A 171 -36.69 2.94 -4.50
C VAL A 171 -37.80 3.56 -3.70
N GLU A 172 -38.80 4.13 -4.38
CA GLU A 172 -40.08 4.51 -3.74
C GLU A 172 -40.92 3.27 -3.54
N PHE A 173 -41.20 2.94 -2.29
CA PHE A 173 -42.11 1.87 -1.93
C PHE A 173 -43.51 2.44 -1.76
N GLN A 174 -44.40 2.14 -2.69
CA GLN A 174 -45.84 2.43 -2.53
C GLN A 174 -46.43 1.32 -1.65
N GLY A 175 -46.55 1.59 -0.35
CA GLY A 175 -47.27 0.75 0.61
C GLY A 175 -48.76 1.03 0.65
#